data_040fe7c6380c42c01f4550929896c3e3
#
_entry.id   040fe7c6380c42c01f4550929896c3e3
#
_cell.length_a   1.000
_cell.length_b   1.000
_cell.length_c   1.000
_cell.angle_alpha   90.00
_cell.angle_beta   90.00
_cell.angle_gamma   90.00
#
_symmetry.space_group_name_H-M   'P 1'
#
loop_
_entity.id
_entity.type
_entity.pdbx_description
1 polymer ?
#
loop_
_entity_poly.entity_id
_entity_poly.type
_entity_poly.pdbx_seq_one_letter_code
_entity_poly.pdbx_strand_id
1 'polypeptide(L)'
;MTSRERLIKVLKGEIPDCVPVAPDTSNMIPARLTGMPFWDIYLYMKTPIWKAYIDCVKHFGFDSLMDGYVDIRFEELGEIDHEWEEVIVFRNEDRIVTQKYRKVNNRKEWEKTVTVYYRDNPPTAGVKPHSIGLPEIPDRFEPIEGRKEWPEGEELLKLVKEEMGDHGLVGVFCGTSCLLKNEADIFEYYDNPDKYHKKRDKLMEYYEKRFYKLMSLTHKPDFICTGGSGSLVFQSPQIFRELALPIVKMITSLCKKYGIPSHIHSCGPEKELVKIAAEETDLTVIDPLEIPPMGDCNLREIKKLYGDRLVLKGNLHTTNVMLKGSVKDVIEASRRAIDDAAAGGKFILSTGDQCGRDTPDENIRAMIETARTYGRY
;
A
#
# COMPACT_ATOMS: atom_id res chain seq x y z
N MET A 1 12.05 -11.75 20.64
CA MET A 1 12.21 -11.73 19.17
C MET A 1 12.27 -10.30 18.66
N THR A 2 13.01 -10.04 17.58
CA THR A 2 12.91 -8.79 16.84
C THR A 2 11.56 -8.72 16.09
N SER A 3 11.16 -7.54 15.65
CA SER A 3 9.94 -7.37 14.82
C SER A 3 10.00 -8.19 13.54
N ARG A 4 11.19 -8.17 12.88
CA ARG A 4 11.45 -8.97 11.68
C ARG A 4 11.27 -10.47 11.92
N GLU A 5 11.89 -11.01 12.96
CA GLU A 5 11.77 -12.45 13.32
C GLU A 5 10.32 -12.85 13.59
N ARG A 6 9.58 -11.99 14.31
CA ARG A 6 8.17 -12.22 14.68
C ARG A 6 7.28 -12.32 13.45
N LEU A 7 7.43 -11.39 12.52
CA LEU A 7 6.67 -11.39 11.26
C LEU A 7 7.04 -12.59 10.38
N ILE A 8 8.33 -12.90 10.22
CA ILE A 8 8.76 -14.07 9.44
C ILE A 8 8.13 -15.37 9.96
N LYS A 9 8.06 -15.54 11.29
CA LYS A 9 7.40 -16.72 11.88
C LYS A 9 5.93 -16.78 11.51
N VAL A 10 5.19 -15.69 11.69
CA VAL A 10 3.76 -15.64 11.35
C VAL A 10 3.52 -15.92 9.87
N LEU A 11 4.33 -15.34 8.98
CA LEU A 11 4.22 -15.57 7.53
C LEU A 11 4.52 -17.02 7.13
N LYS A 12 5.33 -17.72 7.91
CA LYS A 12 5.58 -19.16 7.75
C LYS A 12 4.53 -20.05 8.43
N GLY A 13 3.55 -19.45 9.13
CA GLY A 13 2.56 -20.20 9.91
C GLY A 13 3.09 -20.73 11.24
N GLU A 14 4.24 -20.24 11.70
CA GLU A 14 4.81 -20.55 13.02
C GLU A 14 4.28 -19.59 14.09
N ILE A 15 4.32 -20.00 15.34
CA ILE A 15 3.88 -19.20 16.48
C ILE A 15 5.05 -18.34 16.99
N PRO A 16 4.92 -16.99 17.02
CA PRO A 16 5.93 -16.09 17.57
C PRO A 16 5.79 -15.96 19.11
N ASP A 17 6.59 -15.07 19.73
CA ASP A 17 6.51 -14.76 21.16
C ASP A 17 5.23 -14.01 21.58
N CYS A 18 4.70 -13.20 20.67
CA CYS A 18 3.43 -12.50 20.82
C CYS A 18 2.83 -12.18 19.45
N VAL A 19 1.57 -11.77 19.44
CA VAL A 19 0.89 -11.31 18.22
C VAL A 19 1.64 -10.12 17.63
N PRO A 20 2.07 -10.17 16.35
CA PRO A 20 2.66 -9.01 15.69
C PRO A 20 1.65 -7.87 15.57
N VAL A 21 2.14 -6.64 15.56
CA VAL A 21 1.33 -5.43 15.38
C VAL A 21 1.84 -4.63 14.18
N ALA A 22 0.99 -4.41 13.21
CA ALA A 22 1.33 -3.68 11.99
C ALA A 22 0.16 -2.77 11.56
N PRO A 23 -0.12 -1.65 12.29
CA PRO A 23 -1.20 -0.73 11.92
C PRO A 23 -0.89 -0.07 10.57
N ASP A 24 -1.92 0.18 9.79
CA ASP A 24 -1.78 1.06 8.63
C ASP A 24 -1.82 2.53 9.10
N THR A 25 -0.65 3.13 9.15
CA THR A 25 -0.48 4.53 9.56
C THR A 25 -0.70 5.51 8.40
N SER A 26 -1.10 5.02 7.24
CA SER A 26 -1.14 5.76 5.98
C SER A 26 0.17 6.53 5.71
N ASN A 27 0.15 7.49 4.80
CA ASN A 27 1.22 8.48 4.67
C ASN A 27 1.04 9.69 5.60
N MET A 28 -0.12 9.79 6.26
CA MET A 28 -0.50 10.95 7.06
C MET A 28 0.24 11.04 8.40
N ILE A 29 0.33 9.93 9.13
CA ILE A 29 1.04 9.89 10.42
C ILE A 29 2.55 9.98 10.21
N PRO A 30 3.20 9.23 9.29
CA PRO A 30 4.60 9.43 8.96
C PRO A 30 4.94 10.86 8.55
N ALA A 31 4.13 11.49 7.69
CA ALA A 31 4.33 12.88 7.30
C ALA A 31 4.20 13.86 8.49
N ARG A 32 3.19 13.66 9.35
CA ARG A 32 3.03 14.44 10.58
C ARG A 32 4.27 14.37 11.48
N LEU A 33 4.83 13.18 11.67
CA LEU A 33 6.03 12.97 12.49
C LEU A 33 7.27 13.69 11.92
N THR A 34 7.36 13.87 10.61
CA THR A 34 8.47 14.65 10.02
C THR A 34 8.39 16.14 10.35
N GLY A 35 7.21 16.66 10.65
CA GLY A 35 6.95 18.08 10.80
C GLY A 35 7.08 18.90 9.50
N MET A 36 7.26 18.24 8.36
CA MET A 36 7.47 18.87 7.06
C MET A 36 6.16 18.99 6.26
N PRO A 37 6.03 20.00 5.39
CA PRO A 37 4.98 20.04 4.37
C PRO A 37 5.08 18.80 3.46
N PHE A 38 3.94 18.34 2.93
CA PHE A 38 3.93 17.18 2.03
C PHE A 38 4.75 17.40 0.75
N TRP A 39 4.83 18.63 0.22
CA TRP A 39 5.71 18.89 -0.93
C TRP A 39 7.21 18.70 -0.62
N ASP A 40 7.66 18.83 0.62
CA ASP A 40 9.05 18.52 1.01
C ASP A 40 9.32 17.01 0.99
N ILE A 41 8.29 16.21 1.24
CA ILE A 41 8.34 14.74 1.22
C ILE A 41 8.27 14.21 -0.21
N TYR A 42 7.32 14.70 -1.03
CA TYR A 42 6.99 14.13 -2.33
C TYR A 42 7.62 14.85 -3.52
N LEU A 43 7.76 16.18 -3.47
CA LEU A 43 8.32 16.97 -4.56
C LEU A 43 9.83 17.20 -4.36
N TYR A 44 10.20 17.75 -3.22
CA TYR A 44 11.62 18.03 -2.94
C TYR A 44 12.40 16.84 -2.40
N MET A 45 11.72 15.75 -2.02
CA MET A 45 12.33 14.50 -1.56
C MET A 45 13.32 14.69 -0.40
N LYS A 46 13.14 15.71 0.45
CA LYS A 46 14.03 16.00 1.60
C LYS A 46 14.06 14.85 2.58
N THR A 47 12.90 14.31 2.90
CA THR A 47 12.69 13.02 3.58
C THR A 47 11.67 12.26 2.75
N PRO A 48 12.08 11.33 1.88
CA PRO A 48 11.15 10.61 1.01
C PRO A 48 10.19 9.78 1.86
N ILE A 49 9.01 9.51 1.32
CA ILE A 49 7.94 8.85 2.08
C ILE A 49 8.36 7.49 2.66
N TRP A 50 9.14 6.70 1.94
CA TRP A 50 9.65 5.42 2.45
C TRP A 50 10.48 5.58 3.73
N LYS A 51 11.27 6.67 3.82
CA LYS A 51 12.06 6.96 5.03
C LYS A 51 11.15 7.42 6.17
N ALA A 52 10.16 8.27 5.88
CA ALA A 52 9.19 8.68 6.89
C ALA A 52 8.41 7.48 7.45
N TYR A 53 8.10 6.47 6.63
CA TYR A 53 7.50 5.22 7.08
C TYR A 53 8.41 4.45 8.05
N ILE A 54 9.69 4.29 7.71
CA ILE A 54 10.65 3.59 8.57
C ILE A 54 10.82 4.34 9.90
N ASP A 55 10.94 5.66 9.86
CA ASP A 55 11.05 6.49 11.05
C ASP A 55 9.78 6.37 11.93
N CYS A 56 8.60 6.25 11.33
CA CYS A 56 7.33 5.99 12.01
C CYS A 56 7.32 4.61 12.70
N VAL A 57 7.75 3.56 12.01
CA VAL A 57 7.90 2.21 12.58
C VAL A 57 8.81 2.25 13.80
N LYS A 58 9.97 2.89 13.68
CA LYS A 58 10.95 3.02 14.78
C LYS A 58 10.42 3.86 15.94
N HIS A 59 9.68 4.94 15.64
CA HIS A 59 9.10 5.84 16.65
C HIS A 59 8.09 5.15 17.55
N PHE A 60 7.17 4.39 16.97
CA PHE A 60 6.13 3.70 17.73
C PHE A 60 6.53 2.31 18.21
N GLY A 61 7.43 1.63 17.50
CA GLY A 61 7.88 0.27 17.81
C GLY A 61 6.90 -0.83 17.41
N PHE A 62 6.06 -0.60 16.40
CA PHE A 62 5.27 -1.68 15.79
C PHE A 62 6.09 -2.51 14.79
N ASP A 63 5.56 -3.65 14.33
CA ASP A 63 6.39 -4.69 13.72
C ASP A 63 6.65 -4.52 12.23
N SER A 64 6.04 -3.63 11.53
CA SER A 64 6.31 -3.20 10.14
C SER A 64 5.15 -2.41 9.54
N LEU A 65 5.41 -1.79 8.41
CA LEU A 65 4.38 -1.40 7.44
C LEU A 65 4.29 -2.50 6.38
N MET A 66 3.17 -3.20 6.32
CA MET A 66 3.05 -4.38 5.46
C MET A 66 2.41 -4.08 4.09
N ASP A 67 2.31 -2.81 3.70
CA ASP A 67 1.59 -2.45 2.47
C ASP A 67 2.50 -2.14 1.26
N GLY A 68 3.80 -2.47 1.35
CA GLY A 68 4.72 -2.41 0.21
C GLY A 68 4.97 -1.01 -0.36
N TYR A 69 5.10 -0.02 0.50
CA TYR A 69 5.21 1.40 0.11
C TYR A 69 6.53 1.83 -0.55
N VAL A 70 7.39 0.91 -0.95
CA VAL A 70 8.61 1.22 -1.67
C VAL A 70 8.36 1.11 -3.16
N ASP A 71 8.34 2.26 -3.84
CA ASP A 71 8.22 2.32 -5.30
C ASP A 71 9.59 2.11 -5.94
N ILE A 72 9.86 0.89 -6.36
CA ILE A 72 11.08 0.51 -7.05
C ILE A 72 10.79 0.43 -8.54
N ARG A 73 11.57 1.14 -9.35
CA ARG A 73 11.41 1.23 -10.78
C ARG A 73 12.62 0.67 -11.52
N PHE A 74 12.38 0.08 -12.66
CA PHE A 74 13.39 -0.51 -13.53
C PHE A 74 13.33 0.10 -14.92
N GLU A 75 14.47 0.61 -15.39
CA GLU A 75 14.60 1.21 -16.72
C GLU A 75 14.31 0.18 -17.83
N GLU A 76 14.82 -1.04 -17.69
CA GLU A 76 14.64 -2.13 -18.63
C GLU A 76 13.19 -2.62 -18.78
N LEU A 77 12.31 -2.24 -17.84
CA LEU A 77 10.87 -2.51 -17.92
C LEU A 77 10.08 -1.30 -18.45
N GLY A 78 10.77 -0.20 -18.80
CA GLY A 78 10.14 1.03 -19.25
C GLY A 78 9.38 1.78 -18.14
N GLU A 79 9.77 1.59 -16.89
CA GLU A 79 9.12 2.21 -15.72
C GLU A 79 9.68 3.60 -15.41
N ILE A 80 10.85 3.92 -15.97
CA ILE A 80 11.50 5.22 -15.83
C ILE A 80 11.39 5.95 -17.17
N ASP A 81 10.82 7.14 -17.13
CA ASP A 81 10.63 7.97 -18.31
C ASP A 81 11.58 9.17 -18.25
N HIS A 82 12.59 9.16 -19.13
CA HIS A 82 13.59 10.22 -19.23
C HIS A 82 13.24 11.32 -20.25
N GLU A 83 12.14 11.15 -21.01
CA GLU A 83 11.76 12.12 -22.04
C GLU A 83 11.06 13.34 -21.47
N TRP A 84 10.42 13.20 -20.30
CA TRP A 84 9.59 14.21 -19.69
C TRP A 84 10.34 14.96 -18.57
N GLU A 85 10.47 16.27 -18.74
CA GLU A 85 10.97 17.19 -17.72
C GLU A 85 9.80 17.71 -16.86
N GLU A 86 9.90 17.60 -15.54
CA GLU A 86 8.92 18.14 -14.60
C GLU A 86 9.34 19.53 -14.13
N VAL A 87 8.42 20.50 -14.18
CA VAL A 87 8.65 21.90 -13.79
C VAL A 87 7.50 22.43 -12.95
N ILE A 88 7.75 23.46 -12.14
CA ILE A 88 6.72 24.15 -11.38
C ILE A 88 6.05 25.18 -12.28
N VAL A 89 4.72 25.09 -12.39
CA VAL A 89 3.89 26.01 -13.20
C VAL A 89 3.07 26.97 -12.33
N PHE A 90 2.92 26.65 -11.05
CA PHE A 90 2.24 27.51 -10.06
C PHE A 90 2.71 27.17 -8.65
N ARG A 91 2.81 28.21 -7.79
CA ARG A 91 2.98 28.02 -6.34
C ARG A 91 2.32 29.13 -5.53
N ASN A 92 1.84 28.77 -4.34
CA ASN A 92 1.43 29.70 -3.29
C ASN A 92 1.71 29.05 -1.90
N GLU A 93 1.15 29.61 -0.83
CA GLU A 93 1.36 29.14 0.54
C GLU A 93 0.75 27.73 0.80
N ASP A 94 -0.25 27.32 0.03
CA ASP A 94 -1.02 26.09 0.25
C ASP A 94 -0.65 24.96 -0.71
N ARG A 95 -0.17 25.29 -1.92
CA ARG A 95 0.10 24.29 -2.95
C ARG A 95 1.20 24.69 -3.92
N ILE A 96 1.88 23.67 -4.45
CA ILE A 96 2.79 23.75 -5.60
C ILE A 96 2.20 22.86 -6.69
N VAL A 97 2.12 23.38 -7.92
CA VAL A 97 1.62 22.61 -9.07
C VAL A 97 2.75 22.41 -10.06
N THR A 98 2.95 21.17 -10.47
CA THR A 98 3.93 20.81 -11.49
C THR A 98 3.24 20.29 -12.74
N GLN A 99 3.87 20.52 -13.88
CA GLN A 99 3.49 19.93 -15.16
C GLN A 99 4.72 19.40 -15.85
N LYS A 100 4.57 18.32 -16.59
CA LYS A 100 5.66 17.78 -17.38
C LYS A 100 5.58 18.25 -18.82
N TYR A 101 6.74 18.40 -19.45
CA TYR A 101 6.86 18.61 -20.88
C TYR A 101 8.01 17.78 -21.46
N ARG A 102 7.94 17.50 -22.74
CA ARG A 102 9.04 16.94 -23.51
C ARG A 102 9.35 17.82 -24.72
N LYS A 103 10.57 17.69 -25.25
CA LYS A 103 11.01 18.43 -26.43
C LYS A 103 10.82 17.57 -27.68
N VAL A 104 9.92 18.00 -28.56
CA VAL A 104 9.67 17.35 -29.85
C VAL A 104 9.90 18.39 -30.96
N ASN A 105 10.84 18.15 -31.85
CA ASN A 105 11.16 19.07 -32.98
C ASN A 105 11.38 20.53 -32.51
N ASN A 106 12.17 20.73 -31.47
CA ASN A 106 12.43 22.03 -30.83
C ASN A 106 11.19 22.76 -30.24
N ARG A 107 10.05 22.08 -30.13
CA ARG A 107 8.86 22.59 -29.45
C ARG A 107 8.61 21.81 -28.16
N LYS A 108 8.03 22.49 -27.17
CA LYS A 108 7.58 21.81 -25.94
C LYS A 108 6.21 21.22 -26.18
N GLU A 109 6.09 19.93 -25.94
CA GLU A 109 4.83 19.21 -25.85
C GLU A 109 4.52 18.99 -24.36
N TRP A 110 3.42 19.58 -23.88
CA TRP A 110 3.04 19.54 -22.49
C TRP A 110 2.10 18.37 -22.20
N GLU A 111 2.25 17.75 -21.03
CA GLU A 111 1.24 16.81 -20.52
C GLU A 111 -0.12 17.52 -20.37
N LYS A 112 -1.21 16.78 -20.63
CA LYS A 112 -2.58 17.28 -20.47
C LYS A 112 -3.04 17.40 -19.03
N THR A 113 -2.22 16.92 -18.08
CA THR A 113 -2.51 16.90 -16.66
C THR A 113 -1.35 17.48 -15.87
N VAL A 114 -1.66 17.86 -14.63
CA VAL A 114 -0.70 18.39 -13.66
C VAL A 114 -0.71 17.54 -12.40
N THR A 115 0.34 17.67 -11.60
CA THR A 115 0.37 17.15 -10.22
C THR A 115 0.28 18.32 -9.25
N VAL A 116 -0.63 18.24 -8.29
CA VAL A 116 -0.80 19.23 -7.23
C VAL A 116 -0.19 18.68 -5.94
N TYR A 117 0.83 19.36 -5.44
CA TYR A 117 1.46 19.08 -4.16
C TYR A 117 0.93 20.05 -3.12
N TYR A 118 0.23 19.54 -2.13
CA TYR A 118 -0.34 20.34 -1.05
C TYR A 118 0.66 20.47 0.12
N ARG A 119 0.41 21.47 0.97
CA ARG A 119 1.16 21.63 2.20
C ARG A 119 0.87 20.52 3.20
N ASP A 120 -0.42 20.24 3.43
CA ASP A 120 -0.89 19.40 4.53
C ASP A 120 -1.59 18.11 4.08
N ASN A 121 -1.56 17.81 2.78
CA ASN A 121 -2.17 16.62 2.19
C ASN A 121 -1.25 15.98 1.15
N PRO A 122 -1.42 14.67 0.88
CA PRO A 122 -0.71 13.98 -0.18
C PRO A 122 -0.95 14.62 -1.55
N PRO A 123 0.00 14.48 -2.49
CA PRO A 123 -0.16 15.02 -3.82
C PRO A 123 -1.29 14.33 -4.59
N THR A 124 -1.91 15.08 -5.49
CA THR A 124 -2.89 14.57 -6.44
C THR A 124 -2.34 14.71 -7.86
N ALA A 125 -2.09 13.59 -8.51
CA ALA A 125 -1.66 13.54 -9.91
C ALA A 125 -2.86 13.43 -10.86
N GLY A 126 -2.66 13.72 -12.14
CA GLY A 126 -3.67 13.55 -13.18
C GLY A 126 -4.78 14.62 -13.16
N VAL A 127 -4.56 15.74 -12.49
CA VAL A 127 -5.51 16.85 -12.41
C VAL A 127 -5.51 17.62 -13.73
N LYS A 128 -6.69 17.95 -14.26
CA LYS A 128 -6.78 18.81 -15.46
C LYS A 128 -6.50 20.26 -15.06
N PRO A 129 -5.57 20.98 -15.74
CA PRO A 129 -5.18 22.34 -15.36
C PRO A 129 -6.39 23.30 -15.20
N HIS A 130 -7.33 23.26 -16.15
CA HIS A 130 -8.51 24.14 -16.11
C HIS A 130 -9.42 23.89 -14.88
N SER A 131 -9.45 22.67 -14.33
CA SER A 131 -10.27 22.38 -13.14
C SER A 131 -9.76 23.08 -11.86
N ILE A 132 -8.52 23.56 -11.89
CA ILE A 132 -7.88 24.28 -10.78
C ILE A 132 -7.53 25.73 -11.14
N GLY A 133 -8.06 26.24 -12.28
CA GLY A 133 -7.91 27.63 -12.73
C GLY A 133 -6.57 27.92 -13.42
N LEU A 134 -5.90 26.90 -13.96
CA LEU A 134 -4.65 27.07 -14.71
C LEU A 134 -4.86 26.81 -16.21
N PRO A 135 -4.07 27.45 -17.11
CA PRO A 135 -4.07 27.15 -18.53
C PRO A 135 -3.49 25.76 -18.80
N GLU A 136 -3.90 25.15 -19.93
CA GLU A 136 -3.36 23.84 -20.37
C GLU A 136 -1.87 23.90 -20.74
N ILE A 137 -1.46 25.04 -21.32
CA ILE A 137 -0.06 25.36 -21.61
C ILE A 137 0.31 26.53 -20.70
N PRO A 138 1.30 26.35 -19.80
CA PRO A 138 1.66 27.41 -18.86
C PRO A 138 2.36 28.58 -19.56
N ASP A 139 1.97 29.81 -19.21
CA ASP A 139 2.61 31.04 -19.69
C ASP A 139 4.04 31.21 -19.13
N ARG A 140 4.29 30.65 -17.96
CA ARG A 140 5.58 30.66 -17.26
C ARG A 140 5.76 29.42 -16.41
N PHE A 141 6.99 29.02 -16.23
CA PHE A 141 7.37 27.88 -15.38
C PHE A 141 8.78 28.10 -14.84
N GLU A 142 9.11 27.39 -13.78
CA GLU A 142 10.42 27.39 -13.15
C GLU A 142 10.92 25.97 -12.88
N PRO A 143 12.23 25.72 -12.90
CA PRO A 143 12.80 24.41 -12.57
C PRO A 143 12.51 24.06 -11.10
N ILE A 144 12.50 22.75 -10.78
CA ILE A 144 12.40 22.30 -9.41
C ILE A 144 13.81 22.31 -8.81
N GLU A 145 14.15 23.41 -8.15
CA GLU A 145 15.44 23.55 -7.48
C GLU A 145 15.41 22.91 -6.07
N GLY A 146 16.51 22.32 -5.64
CA GLY A 146 16.66 21.76 -4.30
C GLY A 146 15.98 20.40 -4.08
N ARG A 147 15.53 19.73 -5.15
CA ARG A 147 15.09 18.32 -5.09
C ARG A 147 16.29 17.44 -4.72
N LYS A 148 16.14 16.64 -3.67
CA LYS A 148 17.15 15.67 -3.27
C LYS A 148 17.01 14.41 -4.12
N GLU A 149 18.13 13.92 -4.62
CA GLU A 149 18.20 12.66 -5.35
C GLU A 149 18.40 11.49 -4.40
N TRP A 150 17.77 10.38 -4.73
CA TRP A 150 17.88 9.11 -4.03
C TRP A 150 18.16 8.00 -5.02
N PRO A 151 18.79 6.89 -4.60
CA PRO A 151 18.97 5.73 -5.48
C PRO A 151 17.65 5.21 -6.04
N GLU A 152 17.69 4.52 -7.15
CA GLU A 152 16.55 3.83 -7.78
C GLU A 152 16.82 2.31 -7.86
N GLY A 153 15.80 1.55 -8.21
CA GLY A 153 15.92 0.11 -8.46
C GLY A 153 16.47 -0.67 -7.25
N GLU A 154 17.44 -1.52 -7.51
CA GLU A 154 18.03 -2.41 -6.48
C GLU A 154 18.76 -1.65 -5.37
N GLU A 155 19.44 -0.55 -5.70
CA GLU A 155 20.16 0.24 -4.71
C GLU A 155 19.20 0.92 -3.73
N LEU A 156 18.03 1.36 -4.21
CA LEU A 156 16.99 1.86 -3.32
C LEU A 156 16.47 0.75 -2.40
N LEU A 157 16.16 -0.44 -2.94
CA LEU A 157 15.67 -1.55 -2.13
C LEU A 157 16.68 -1.96 -1.06
N LYS A 158 17.95 -2.02 -1.42
CA LYS A 158 19.05 -2.29 -0.48
C LYS A 158 19.07 -1.25 0.65
N LEU A 159 19.07 0.03 0.32
CA LEU A 159 19.07 1.13 1.29
C LEU A 159 17.86 1.05 2.23
N VAL A 160 16.67 0.84 1.70
CA VAL A 160 15.43 0.71 2.49
C VAL A 160 15.49 -0.48 3.43
N LYS A 161 16.00 -1.62 2.98
CA LYS A 161 16.17 -2.82 3.82
C LYS A 161 17.20 -2.62 4.92
N GLU A 162 18.32 -1.96 4.63
CA GLU A 162 19.34 -1.61 5.62
C GLU A 162 18.77 -0.65 6.68
N GLU A 163 18.04 0.37 6.26
CA GLU A 163 17.37 1.31 7.17
C GLU A 163 16.27 0.66 8.01
N MET A 164 15.49 -0.26 7.45
CA MET A 164 14.48 -1.02 8.20
C MET A 164 15.12 -1.98 9.21
N GLY A 165 16.17 -2.69 8.81
CA GLY A 165 16.88 -3.66 9.66
C GLY A 165 15.93 -4.66 10.33
N ASP A 166 16.11 -4.85 11.65
CA ASP A 166 15.30 -5.77 12.47
C ASP A 166 13.93 -5.22 12.90
N HIS A 167 13.61 -3.97 12.51
CA HIS A 167 12.34 -3.33 12.85
C HIS A 167 11.15 -3.82 12.01
N GLY A 168 11.41 -4.52 10.89
CA GLY A 168 10.31 -5.01 10.06
C GLY A 168 10.71 -5.67 8.76
N LEU A 169 9.75 -5.77 7.85
CA LEU A 169 9.87 -6.32 6.52
C LEU A 169 9.66 -5.23 5.47
N VAL A 170 10.25 -5.40 4.30
CA VAL A 170 10.14 -4.48 3.17
C VAL A 170 9.45 -5.21 2.01
N GLY A 171 8.25 -4.74 1.65
CA GLY A 171 7.47 -5.25 0.51
C GLY A 171 7.55 -4.34 -0.71
N VAL A 172 7.28 -4.93 -1.86
CA VAL A 172 7.23 -4.24 -3.16
C VAL A 172 5.98 -4.63 -3.92
N PHE A 173 5.36 -3.68 -4.61
CA PHE A 173 4.20 -3.97 -5.45
C PHE A 173 4.60 -4.73 -6.73
N CYS A 174 3.90 -5.84 -7.00
CA CYS A 174 3.93 -6.57 -8.25
C CYS A 174 2.61 -7.28 -8.46
N GLY A 175 1.71 -6.69 -9.22
CA GLY A 175 0.38 -7.19 -9.47
C GLY A 175 -0.70 -6.12 -9.31
N THR A 176 -1.94 -6.52 -9.49
CA THR A 176 -3.13 -5.72 -9.21
C THR A 176 -4.32 -6.62 -8.95
N SER A 177 -5.20 -6.22 -8.06
CA SER A 177 -6.48 -6.86 -7.79
C SER A 177 -7.68 -6.05 -8.33
N CYS A 178 -7.41 -4.93 -9.02
CA CYS A 178 -8.46 -4.04 -9.49
C CYS A 178 -8.16 -3.49 -10.88
N LEU A 179 -8.98 -3.86 -11.88
CA LEU A 179 -8.89 -3.34 -13.25
C LEU A 179 -9.93 -2.26 -13.54
N LEU A 180 -11.07 -2.29 -12.84
CA LEU A 180 -12.10 -1.26 -12.89
C LEU A 180 -11.95 -0.37 -11.65
N LYS A 181 -11.74 0.93 -11.84
CA LYS A 181 -11.40 1.85 -10.76
C LYS A 181 -12.45 2.92 -10.46
N ASN A 182 -13.47 3.02 -11.33
CA ASN A 182 -14.53 4.01 -11.24
C ASN A 182 -15.74 3.58 -12.08
N GLU A 183 -16.84 4.32 -11.99
CA GLU A 183 -18.07 4.04 -12.72
C GLU A 183 -17.90 4.05 -14.25
N ALA A 184 -17.06 4.94 -14.78
CA ALA A 184 -16.80 5.01 -16.22
C ALA A 184 -16.13 3.73 -16.73
N ASP A 185 -15.19 3.16 -15.96
CA ASP A 185 -14.59 1.87 -16.28
C ASP A 185 -15.64 0.74 -16.31
N ILE A 186 -16.63 0.79 -15.40
CA ILE A 186 -17.71 -0.22 -15.35
C ILE A 186 -18.54 -0.16 -16.62
N PHE A 187 -19.02 1.02 -17.00
CA PHE A 187 -19.80 1.19 -18.24
C PHE A 187 -18.99 0.77 -19.47
N GLU A 188 -17.76 1.20 -19.56
CA GLU A 188 -16.90 0.84 -20.69
C GLU A 188 -16.61 -0.67 -20.74
N TYR A 189 -16.50 -1.36 -19.61
CA TYR A 189 -16.35 -2.81 -19.58
C TYR A 189 -17.57 -3.53 -20.17
N TYR A 190 -18.79 -3.10 -19.82
CA TYR A 190 -19.99 -3.70 -20.39
C TYR A 190 -20.18 -3.41 -21.89
N ASP A 191 -19.74 -2.23 -22.34
CA ASP A 191 -19.80 -1.86 -23.76
C ASP A 191 -18.70 -2.54 -24.59
N ASN A 192 -17.52 -2.77 -24.00
CA ASN A 192 -16.35 -3.32 -24.69
C ASN A 192 -15.49 -4.22 -23.76
N PRO A 193 -15.98 -5.42 -23.39
CA PRO A 193 -15.26 -6.33 -22.50
C PRO A 193 -13.90 -6.77 -23.06
N ASP A 194 -13.76 -6.94 -24.38
CA ASP A 194 -12.52 -7.34 -25.02
C ASP A 194 -11.35 -6.37 -24.77
N LYS A 195 -11.64 -5.09 -24.59
CA LYS A 195 -10.64 -4.10 -24.22
C LYS A 195 -10.01 -4.43 -22.84
N TYR A 196 -10.84 -4.81 -21.88
CA TYR A 196 -10.38 -5.16 -20.53
C TYR A 196 -9.70 -6.53 -20.48
N HIS A 197 -10.12 -7.49 -21.28
CA HIS A 197 -9.41 -8.75 -21.43
C HIS A 197 -8.00 -8.53 -22.01
N LYS A 198 -7.87 -7.73 -23.05
CA LYS A 198 -6.55 -7.36 -23.61
C LYS A 198 -5.69 -6.58 -22.60
N LYS A 199 -6.31 -5.71 -21.78
CA LYS A 199 -5.62 -4.98 -20.73
C LYS A 199 -5.09 -5.95 -19.67
N ARG A 200 -5.92 -6.91 -19.21
CA ARG A 200 -5.52 -7.98 -18.29
C ARG A 200 -4.32 -8.76 -18.83
N ASP A 201 -4.40 -9.23 -20.08
CA ASP A 201 -3.35 -10.06 -20.66
C ASP A 201 -2.01 -9.31 -20.75
N LYS A 202 -2.03 -8.04 -21.15
CA LYS A 202 -0.84 -7.17 -21.14
C LYS A 202 -0.28 -6.96 -19.73
N LEU A 203 -1.16 -6.78 -18.74
CA LEU A 203 -0.74 -6.64 -17.34
C LEU A 203 -0.14 -7.94 -16.81
N MET A 204 -0.66 -9.10 -17.20
CA MET A 204 -0.09 -10.40 -16.84
C MET A 204 1.35 -10.53 -17.38
N GLU A 205 1.57 -10.25 -18.67
CA GLU A 205 2.92 -10.29 -19.26
C GLU A 205 3.89 -9.31 -18.55
N TYR A 206 3.42 -8.09 -18.26
CA TYR A 206 4.23 -7.09 -17.58
C TYR A 206 4.58 -7.51 -16.16
N TYR A 207 3.58 -7.94 -15.35
CA TYR A 207 3.82 -8.33 -13.96
C TYR A 207 4.64 -9.62 -13.84
N GLU A 208 4.52 -10.54 -14.78
CA GLU A 208 5.38 -11.71 -14.82
C GLU A 208 6.86 -11.33 -15.03
N LYS A 209 7.14 -10.45 -16.00
CA LYS A 209 8.50 -9.91 -16.25
C LYS A 209 9.02 -9.16 -15.03
N ARG A 210 8.18 -8.29 -14.42
CA ARG A 210 8.52 -7.55 -13.21
C ARG A 210 8.82 -8.47 -12.03
N PHE A 211 8.04 -9.53 -11.84
CA PHE A 211 8.29 -10.52 -10.79
C PHE A 211 9.65 -11.20 -10.97
N TYR A 212 9.95 -11.68 -12.17
CA TYR A 212 11.27 -12.29 -12.44
C TYR A 212 12.42 -11.31 -12.26
N LYS A 213 12.23 -10.04 -12.64
CA LYS A 213 13.21 -8.99 -12.37
C LYS A 213 13.45 -8.83 -10.87
N LEU A 214 12.40 -8.70 -10.06
CA LEU A 214 12.50 -8.62 -8.60
C LEU A 214 13.21 -9.85 -7.99
N MET A 215 12.93 -11.05 -8.50
CA MET A 215 13.57 -12.28 -8.02
C MET A 215 15.01 -12.45 -8.50
N SER A 216 15.44 -11.72 -9.51
CA SER A 216 16.84 -11.73 -9.98
C SER A 216 17.75 -10.80 -9.17
N LEU A 217 17.19 -9.91 -8.35
CA LEU A 217 17.95 -8.99 -7.53
C LEU A 217 18.77 -9.72 -6.47
N THR A 218 19.93 -9.17 -6.12
CA THR A 218 20.74 -9.63 -4.97
C THR A 218 19.99 -9.39 -3.67
N HIS A 219 19.42 -8.16 -3.53
CA HIS A 219 18.60 -7.76 -2.39
C HIS A 219 17.12 -7.87 -2.76
N LYS A 220 16.53 -9.05 -2.52
CA LYS A 220 15.12 -9.30 -2.82
C LYS A 220 14.19 -8.61 -1.81
N PRO A 221 12.95 -8.23 -2.20
CA PRO A 221 11.95 -7.82 -1.22
C PRO A 221 11.62 -8.96 -0.25
N ASP A 222 11.10 -8.63 0.92
CA ASP A 222 10.74 -9.63 1.92
C ASP A 222 9.36 -10.25 1.63
N PHE A 223 8.50 -9.54 0.91
CA PHE A 223 7.19 -10.01 0.44
C PHE A 223 6.75 -9.21 -0.79
N ILE A 224 5.76 -9.71 -1.51
CA ILE A 224 5.18 -9.08 -2.71
C ILE A 224 3.73 -8.67 -2.42
N CYS A 225 3.41 -7.40 -2.65
CA CYS A 225 2.03 -6.92 -2.67
C CYS A 225 1.44 -7.10 -4.08
N THR A 226 0.34 -7.83 -4.20
CA THR A 226 -0.30 -8.13 -5.49
C THR A 226 -1.72 -7.59 -5.59
N GLY A 227 -2.16 -6.75 -4.67
CA GLY A 227 -3.48 -6.16 -4.67
C GLY A 227 -3.49 -4.74 -4.13
N GLY A 228 -4.55 -4.03 -4.38
CA GLY A 228 -4.76 -2.66 -3.93
C GLY A 228 -6.19 -2.41 -3.48
N SER A 229 -6.40 -1.25 -2.89
CA SER A 229 -7.67 -0.82 -2.29
C SER A 229 -8.88 -1.06 -3.19
N GLY A 230 -9.99 -1.49 -2.58
CA GLY A 230 -11.29 -1.53 -3.24
C GLY A 230 -11.46 -2.64 -4.27
N SER A 231 -10.80 -3.79 -4.14
CA SER A 231 -10.87 -4.88 -5.13
C SER A 231 -12.31 -5.28 -5.51
N LEU A 232 -13.24 -5.28 -4.56
CA LEU A 232 -14.67 -5.58 -4.81
C LEU A 232 -15.60 -4.35 -4.69
N VAL A 233 -15.07 -3.13 -4.65
CA VAL A 233 -15.88 -1.91 -4.61
C VAL A 233 -16.47 -1.59 -5.99
N PHE A 234 -15.64 -1.64 -7.04
CA PHE A 234 -16.03 -1.37 -8.42
C PHE A 234 -16.14 -2.64 -9.29
N GLN A 235 -15.85 -3.80 -8.73
CA GLN A 235 -15.89 -5.08 -9.41
C GLN A 235 -16.78 -6.05 -8.64
N SER A 236 -17.77 -6.65 -9.32
CA SER A 236 -18.45 -7.79 -8.72
C SER A 236 -17.47 -8.97 -8.55
N PRO A 237 -17.74 -9.93 -7.66
CA PRO A 237 -16.92 -11.15 -7.56
C PRO A 237 -16.75 -11.89 -8.90
N GLN A 238 -17.72 -11.82 -9.78
CA GLN A 238 -17.66 -12.41 -11.12
C GLN A 238 -16.64 -11.66 -12.00
N ILE A 239 -16.71 -10.32 -12.07
CA ILE A 239 -15.79 -9.50 -12.83
C ILE A 239 -14.37 -9.61 -12.26
N PHE A 240 -14.24 -9.67 -10.94
CA PHE A 240 -12.96 -9.92 -10.29
C PHE A 240 -12.33 -11.25 -10.76
N ARG A 241 -13.12 -12.34 -10.77
CA ARG A 241 -12.65 -13.66 -11.25
C ARG A 241 -12.24 -13.63 -12.72
N GLU A 242 -12.91 -12.82 -13.52
CA GLU A 242 -12.63 -12.70 -14.95
C GLU A 242 -11.39 -11.84 -15.24
N LEU A 243 -11.25 -10.70 -14.57
CA LEU A 243 -10.24 -9.72 -14.93
C LEU A 243 -9.03 -9.71 -13.99
N ALA A 244 -9.23 -9.73 -12.67
CA ALA A 244 -8.15 -9.53 -11.70
C ALA A 244 -7.58 -10.84 -11.16
N LEU A 245 -8.42 -11.82 -10.88
CA LEU A 245 -8.00 -13.10 -10.29
C LEU A 245 -6.92 -13.83 -11.10
N PRO A 246 -6.91 -13.83 -12.45
CA PRO A 246 -5.80 -14.44 -13.22
C PRO A 246 -4.43 -13.84 -12.87
N ILE A 247 -4.36 -12.52 -12.69
CA ILE A 247 -3.13 -11.81 -12.29
C ILE A 247 -2.73 -12.21 -10.87
N VAL A 248 -3.69 -12.17 -9.93
CA VAL A 248 -3.48 -12.54 -8.53
C VAL A 248 -3.00 -13.99 -8.42
N LYS A 249 -3.65 -14.93 -9.11
CA LYS A 249 -3.26 -16.35 -9.16
C LYS A 249 -1.83 -16.52 -9.67
N MET A 250 -1.50 -15.87 -10.77
CA MET A 250 -0.16 -15.95 -11.35
C MET A 250 0.90 -15.47 -10.34
N ILE A 251 0.72 -14.29 -9.76
CA ILE A 251 1.70 -13.72 -8.83
C ILE A 251 1.80 -14.55 -7.55
N THR A 252 0.68 -14.95 -6.95
CA THR A 252 0.71 -15.76 -5.72
C THR A 252 1.33 -17.12 -5.93
N SER A 253 1.09 -17.76 -7.08
CA SER A 253 1.74 -19.03 -7.44
C SER A 253 3.24 -18.87 -7.68
N LEU A 254 3.67 -17.78 -8.32
CA LEU A 254 5.09 -17.45 -8.45
C LEU A 254 5.70 -17.17 -7.07
N CYS A 255 5.04 -16.43 -6.21
CA CYS A 255 5.49 -16.18 -4.83
C CYS A 255 5.72 -17.48 -4.07
N LYS A 256 4.75 -18.41 -4.11
CA LYS A 256 4.87 -19.75 -3.50
C LYS A 256 6.05 -20.52 -4.08
N LYS A 257 6.21 -20.54 -5.40
CA LYS A 257 7.32 -21.24 -6.09
C LYS A 257 8.69 -20.71 -5.65
N TYR A 258 8.82 -19.40 -5.42
CA TYR A 258 10.06 -18.75 -5.01
C TYR A 258 10.23 -18.64 -3.48
N GLY A 259 9.26 -19.13 -2.70
CA GLY A 259 9.30 -19.11 -1.24
C GLY A 259 9.24 -17.69 -0.64
N ILE A 260 8.61 -16.74 -1.35
CA ILE A 260 8.40 -15.38 -0.88
C ILE A 260 6.92 -15.17 -0.53
N PRO A 261 6.59 -14.56 0.63
CA PRO A 261 5.20 -14.27 0.98
C PRO A 261 4.52 -13.31 0.00
N SER A 262 3.23 -13.50 -0.21
CA SER A 262 2.38 -12.59 -0.98
C SER A 262 1.33 -11.93 -0.09
N HIS A 263 0.96 -10.71 -0.42
CA HIS A 263 0.05 -9.88 0.36
C HIS A 263 -0.96 -9.18 -0.56
N ILE A 264 -2.22 -9.12 -0.12
CA ILE A 264 -3.26 -8.27 -0.70
C ILE A 264 -3.80 -7.36 0.39
N HIS A 265 -3.77 -6.05 0.11
CA HIS A 265 -4.57 -5.06 0.80
C HIS A 265 -5.82 -4.76 -0.02
N SER A 266 -7.01 -4.81 0.61
CA SER A 266 -8.25 -4.45 -0.06
C SER A 266 -9.28 -3.92 0.94
N CYS A 267 -9.43 -2.61 1.04
CA CYS A 267 -10.47 -2.00 1.86
C CYS A 267 -11.88 -2.18 1.27
N GLY A 268 -12.90 -2.06 2.13
CA GLY A 268 -14.31 -2.25 1.77
C GLY A 268 -14.84 -3.66 2.06
N PRO A 269 -15.84 -4.16 1.30
CA PRO A 269 -16.41 -5.48 1.51
C PRO A 269 -15.47 -6.58 1.05
N GLU A 270 -14.81 -7.26 1.99
CA GLU A 270 -13.78 -8.25 1.72
C GLU A 270 -14.19 -9.71 1.97
N LYS A 271 -15.33 -9.98 2.60
CA LYS A 271 -15.69 -11.35 3.00
C LYS A 271 -15.64 -12.34 1.82
N GLU A 272 -16.16 -11.96 0.66
CA GLU A 272 -16.08 -12.81 -0.53
C GLU A 272 -14.66 -12.84 -1.12
N LEU A 273 -13.90 -11.74 -1.03
CA LEU A 273 -12.50 -11.70 -1.47
C LEU A 273 -11.62 -12.65 -0.63
N VAL A 274 -11.81 -12.67 0.69
CA VAL A 274 -11.11 -13.62 1.59
C VAL A 274 -11.38 -15.05 1.18
N LYS A 275 -12.64 -15.39 0.87
CA LYS A 275 -13.01 -16.71 0.38
C LYS A 275 -12.30 -17.06 -0.92
N ILE A 276 -12.36 -16.17 -1.92
CA ILE A 276 -11.67 -16.37 -3.21
C ILE A 276 -10.17 -16.52 -3.00
N ALA A 277 -9.57 -15.67 -2.17
CA ALA A 277 -8.14 -15.73 -1.88
C ALA A 277 -7.73 -17.08 -1.25
N ALA A 278 -8.51 -17.56 -0.28
CA ALA A 278 -8.23 -18.81 0.42
C ALA A 278 -8.45 -20.06 -0.45
N GLU A 279 -9.49 -20.07 -1.27
CA GLU A 279 -9.92 -21.24 -2.03
C GLU A 279 -9.30 -21.32 -3.42
N GLU A 280 -8.97 -20.16 -4.03
CA GLU A 280 -8.60 -20.09 -5.44
C GLU A 280 -7.17 -19.57 -5.70
N THR A 281 -6.40 -19.20 -4.66
CA THR A 281 -5.05 -18.64 -4.81
C THR A 281 -4.04 -19.25 -3.84
N ASP A 282 -2.76 -18.95 -4.01
CA ASP A 282 -1.68 -19.23 -3.08
C ASP A 282 -1.30 -18.02 -2.20
N LEU A 283 -2.26 -17.10 -1.96
CA LEU A 283 -2.03 -15.90 -1.16
C LEU A 283 -1.58 -16.25 0.26
N THR A 284 -0.63 -15.46 0.81
CA THR A 284 -0.15 -15.62 2.17
C THR A 284 -0.90 -14.74 3.16
N VAL A 285 -1.05 -13.44 2.88
CA VAL A 285 -1.63 -12.44 3.81
C VAL A 285 -2.75 -11.65 3.13
N ILE A 286 -3.83 -11.40 3.87
CA ILE A 286 -4.91 -10.52 3.45
C ILE A 286 -5.26 -9.52 4.56
N ASP A 287 -5.51 -8.27 4.19
CA ASP A 287 -5.97 -7.18 5.05
C ASP A 287 -6.81 -6.15 4.29
N PRO A 288 -7.51 -5.25 4.96
CA PRO A 288 -7.54 -4.98 6.41
C PRO A 288 -8.69 -5.64 7.17
N LEU A 289 -9.57 -6.40 6.50
CA LEU A 289 -10.71 -7.12 7.08
C LEU A 289 -11.70 -6.18 7.78
N GLU A 290 -12.09 -5.13 7.08
CA GLU A 290 -12.95 -4.07 7.63
C GLU A 290 -14.28 -4.58 8.16
N ILE A 291 -14.66 -4.07 9.34
CA ILE A 291 -15.95 -4.34 9.94
C ILE A 291 -17.03 -3.37 9.44
N PRO A 292 -18.33 -3.72 9.55
CA PRO A 292 -19.41 -2.78 9.24
C PRO A 292 -19.28 -1.43 9.99
N PRO A 293 -19.64 -0.30 9.38
CA PRO A 293 -20.30 -0.16 8.07
C PRO A 293 -19.34 -0.04 6.87
N MET A 294 -18.03 0.00 7.08
CA MET A 294 -17.05 0.21 6.00
C MET A 294 -16.83 -1.06 5.18
N GLY A 295 -16.75 -2.21 5.85
CA GLY A 295 -16.64 -3.53 5.25
C GLY A 295 -17.75 -4.47 5.72
N ASP A 296 -17.54 -5.77 5.54
CA ASP A 296 -18.50 -6.84 5.86
C ASP A 296 -17.86 -8.01 6.63
N CYS A 297 -16.65 -7.81 7.16
CA CYS A 297 -15.87 -8.87 7.78
C CYS A 297 -16.25 -9.09 9.26
N ASN A 298 -16.31 -10.37 9.64
CA ASN A 298 -16.31 -10.83 11.03
C ASN A 298 -15.02 -11.64 11.26
N LEU A 299 -14.10 -11.11 12.03
CA LEU A 299 -12.75 -11.68 12.17
C LEU A 299 -12.78 -13.11 12.75
N ARG A 300 -13.63 -13.39 13.75
CA ARG A 300 -13.81 -14.73 14.34
C ARG A 300 -14.33 -15.74 13.31
N GLU A 301 -15.32 -15.37 12.51
CA GLU A 301 -15.87 -16.20 11.46
C GLU A 301 -14.81 -16.51 10.38
N ILE A 302 -14.13 -15.48 9.93
CA ILE A 302 -13.06 -15.61 8.91
C ILE A 302 -11.92 -16.48 9.45
N LYS A 303 -11.48 -16.28 10.69
CA LYS A 303 -10.46 -17.10 11.32
C LYS A 303 -10.85 -18.57 11.37
N LYS A 304 -12.09 -18.85 11.73
CA LYS A 304 -12.62 -20.24 11.78
C LYS A 304 -12.63 -20.91 10.41
N LEU A 305 -12.95 -20.16 9.36
CA LEU A 305 -13.11 -20.72 8.00
C LEU A 305 -11.77 -20.79 7.23
N TYR A 306 -10.90 -19.80 7.38
CA TYR A 306 -9.75 -19.59 6.51
C TYR A 306 -8.42 -19.34 7.23
N GLY A 307 -8.41 -19.29 8.56
CA GLY A 307 -7.21 -19.00 9.34
C GLY A 307 -6.13 -20.09 9.33
N ASP A 308 -6.42 -21.27 8.81
CA ASP A 308 -5.44 -22.30 8.50
C ASP A 308 -4.76 -22.08 7.14
N ARG A 309 -5.42 -21.36 6.22
CA ARG A 309 -4.96 -21.07 4.87
C ARG A 309 -4.25 -19.73 4.77
N LEU A 310 -4.77 -18.69 5.40
CA LEU A 310 -4.33 -17.32 5.28
C LEU A 310 -3.78 -16.78 6.60
N VAL A 311 -2.81 -15.89 6.52
CA VAL A 311 -2.47 -14.96 7.60
C VAL A 311 -3.44 -13.79 7.50
N LEU A 312 -4.19 -13.56 8.58
CA LEU A 312 -5.18 -12.50 8.68
C LEU A 312 -4.55 -11.27 9.32
N LYS A 313 -4.63 -10.11 8.68
CA LYS A 313 -4.15 -8.83 9.25
C LYS A 313 -5.32 -7.88 9.39
N GLY A 314 -5.57 -7.35 10.60
CA GLY A 314 -6.70 -6.44 10.88
C GLY A 314 -6.99 -6.40 12.37
N ASN A 315 -8.11 -5.81 12.83
CA ASN A 315 -9.08 -5.04 12.05
C ASN A 315 -9.74 -3.94 12.91
N LEU A 316 -8.95 -3.20 13.69
CA LEU A 316 -9.48 -2.16 14.55
C LEU A 316 -10.06 -1.01 13.72
N HIS A 317 -11.31 -0.61 14.00
CA HIS A 317 -11.99 0.45 13.29
C HIS A 317 -11.25 1.78 13.40
N THR A 318 -10.80 2.31 12.25
CA THR A 318 -9.91 3.49 12.17
C THR A 318 -10.53 4.74 12.76
N THR A 319 -11.82 5.00 12.50
CA THR A 319 -12.50 6.21 13.00
C THR A 319 -13.00 6.04 14.43
N ASN A 320 -13.81 5.00 14.71
CA ASN A 320 -14.51 4.92 15.97
C ASN A 320 -13.62 4.44 17.14
N VAL A 321 -12.58 3.62 16.80
CA VAL A 321 -11.65 3.09 17.81
C VAL A 321 -10.35 3.90 17.80
N MET A 322 -9.66 3.98 16.65
CA MET A 322 -8.33 4.56 16.62
C MET A 322 -8.31 6.09 16.71
N LEU A 323 -9.25 6.78 16.02
CA LEU A 323 -9.29 8.26 16.01
C LEU A 323 -10.10 8.83 17.18
N LYS A 324 -11.33 8.34 17.41
CA LYS A 324 -12.29 8.92 18.37
C LYS A 324 -12.37 8.16 19.69
N GLY A 325 -11.90 6.91 19.73
CA GLY A 325 -11.94 6.07 20.91
C GLY A 325 -10.91 6.51 21.95
N SER A 326 -11.20 6.21 23.21
CA SER A 326 -10.24 6.36 24.31
C SER A 326 -9.21 5.23 24.26
N VAL A 327 -8.10 5.40 24.98
CA VAL A 327 -7.09 4.33 25.20
C VAL A 327 -7.75 3.03 25.66
N LYS A 328 -8.77 3.12 26.53
CA LYS A 328 -9.52 1.95 27.01
C LYS A 328 -10.26 1.25 25.87
N ASP A 329 -10.91 2.01 24.98
CA ASP A 329 -11.63 1.43 23.82
C ASP A 329 -10.67 0.71 22.89
N VAL A 330 -9.47 1.26 22.67
CA VAL A 330 -8.42 0.62 21.86
C VAL A 330 -7.94 -0.68 22.50
N ILE A 331 -7.67 -0.68 23.82
CA ILE A 331 -7.27 -1.90 24.55
C ILE A 331 -8.35 -2.98 24.43
N GLU A 332 -9.62 -2.63 24.64
CA GLU A 332 -10.73 -3.58 24.54
C GLU A 332 -10.92 -4.12 23.12
N ALA A 333 -10.80 -3.26 22.09
CA ALA A 333 -10.89 -3.68 20.70
C ALA A 333 -9.71 -4.58 20.30
N SER A 334 -8.49 -4.24 20.72
CA SER A 334 -7.29 -5.05 20.49
C SER A 334 -7.40 -6.43 21.12
N ARG A 335 -7.88 -6.51 22.37
CA ARG A 335 -8.10 -7.80 23.04
C ARG A 335 -9.13 -8.65 22.32
N ARG A 336 -10.26 -8.06 21.88
CA ARG A 336 -11.28 -8.78 21.10
C ARG A 336 -10.69 -9.34 19.80
N ALA A 337 -9.91 -8.55 19.05
CA ALA A 337 -9.29 -9.01 17.83
C ALA A 337 -8.28 -10.16 18.07
N ILE A 338 -7.52 -10.08 19.16
CA ILE A 338 -6.60 -11.14 19.60
C ILE A 338 -7.38 -12.41 19.97
N ASP A 339 -8.44 -12.30 20.78
CA ASP A 339 -9.29 -13.42 21.18
C ASP A 339 -9.98 -14.09 19.98
N ASP A 340 -10.33 -13.29 18.96
CA ASP A 340 -11.01 -13.78 17.77
C ASP A 340 -10.08 -14.49 16.79
N ALA A 341 -8.78 -14.10 16.70
CA ALA A 341 -7.92 -14.55 15.61
C ALA A 341 -6.50 -15.03 15.98
N ALA A 342 -6.02 -14.82 17.22
CA ALA A 342 -4.65 -15.17 17.55
C ALA A 342 -4.44 -16.69 17.73
N ALA A 343 -5.45 -17.42 18.18
CA ALA A 343 -5.33 -18.86 18.43
C ALA A 343 -4.78 -19.60 17.22
N GLY A 344 -3.73 -20.39 17.42
CA GLY A 344 -3.04 -21.14 16.35
C GLY A 344 -2.13 -20.29 15.47
N GLY A 345 -1.84 -19.03 15.82
CA GLY A 345 -0.99 -18.14 15.03
C GLY A 345 -1.68 -17.59 13.78
N LYS A 346 -0.90 -17.21 12.75
CA LYS A 346 -1.38 -16.64 11.47
C LYS A 346 -2.32 -15.44 11.65
N PHE A 347 -1.98 -14.57 12.59
CA PHE A 347 -2.70 -13.33 12.84
C PHE A 347 -1.71 -12.19 13.09
N ILE A 348 -1.99 -11.04 12.50
CA ILE A 348 -1.28 -9.77 12.71
C ILE A 348 -2.32 -8.75 13.13
N LEU A 349 -2.18 -8.20 14.34
CA LEU A 349 -3.06 -7.14 14.81
C LEU A 349 -2.80 -5.87 13.99
N SER A 350 -3.84 -5.34 13.39
CA SER A 350 -3.78 -4.14 12.54
C SER A 350 -5.04 -3.30 12.69
N THR A 351 -5.01 -2.14 12.08
CA THR A 351 -6.20 -1.32 11.87
C THR A 351 -7.03 -1.86 10.70
N GLY A 352 -8.31 -1.52 10.68
CA GLY A 352 -9.22 -1.91 9.59
C GLY A 352 -9.18 -0.86 8.47
N ASP A 353 -8.05 -0.56 7.95
CA ASP A 353 -7.63 0.40 6.94
C ASP A 353 -6.77 1.54 7.52
N GLN A 354 -6.51 2.57 6.73
CA GLN A 354 -5.60 3.69 6.97
C GLN A 354 -6.03 4.58 8.14
N CYS A 355 -5.12 4.81 9.06
CA CYS A 355 -5.30 5.81 10.12
C CYS A 355 -5.12 7.22 9.58
N GLY A 356 -6.04 8.13 9.98
CA GLY A 356 -5.94 9.54 9.66
C GLY A 356 -4.82 10.26 10.42
N ARG A 357 -4.45 11.46 9.94
CA ARG A 357 -3.41 12.34 10.51
C ARG A 357 -3.54 12.57 12.00
N ASP A 358 -4.77 12.80 12.46
CA ASP A 358 -5.06 13.20 13.85
C ASP A 358 -5.32 12.02 14.79
N THR A 359 -5.02 10.81 14.34
CA THR A 359 -5.08 9.63 15.22
C THR A 359 -4.13 9.84 16.40
N PRO A 360 -4.62 9.76 17.66
CA PRO A 360 -3.79 9.98 18.83
C PRO A 360 -2.65 8.96 18.96
N ASP A 361 -1.46 9.44 19.29
CA ASP A 361 -0.27 8.58 19.46
C ASP A 361 -0.46 7.57 20.59
N GLU A 362 -1.17 7.96 21.66
CA GLU A 362 -1.52 7.08 22.77
C GLU A 362 -2.39 5.90 22.34
N ASN A 363 -3.25 6.06 21.35
CA ASN A 363 -4.07 4.99 20.82
C ASN A 363 -3.23 3.98 20.02
N ILE A 364 -2.28 4.46 19.22
CA ILE A 364 -1.32 3.58 18.52
C ILE A 364 -0.48 2.81 19.54
N ARG A 365 0.04 3.49 20.56
CA ARG A 365 0.83 2.84 21.63
C ARG A 365 0.01 1.83 22.44
N ALA A 366 -1.26 2.13 22.76
CA ALA A 366 -2.14 1.23 23.46
C ALA A 366 -2.41 -0.08 22.70
N MET A 367 -2.56 0.01 21.39
CA MET A 367 -2.69 -1.16 20.51
C MET A 367 -1.43 -2.04 20.57
N ILE A 368 -0.25 -1.42 20.44
CA ILE A 368 1.04 -2.12 20.47
C ILE A 368 1.26 -2.79 21.84
N GLU A 369 1.06 -2.05 22.92
CA GLU A 369 1.25 -2.56 24.30
C GLU A 369 0.28 -3.72 24.59
N THR A 370 -0.95 -3.64 24.11
CA THR A 370 -1.93 -4.73 24.29
C THR A 370 -1.45 -6.01 23.61
N ALA A 371 -0.92 -5.93 22.39
CA ALA A 371 -0.38 -7.11 21.72
C ALA A 371 0.87 -7.67 22.44
N ARG A 372 1.74 -6.81 22.96
CA ARG A 372 2.97 -7.22 23.67
C ARG A 372 2.69 -7.85 25.04
N THR A 373 1.58 -7.50 25.68
CA THR A 373 1.22 -7.99 27.04
C THR A 373 0.16 -9.07 26.99
N TYR A 374 -0.99 -8.78 26.38
CA TYR A 374 -2.13 -9.69 26.30
C TYR A 374 -2.01 -10.70 25.17
N GLY A 375 -1.38 -10.33 24.06
CA GLY A 375 -1.23 -11.18 22.88
C GLY A 375 -0.02 -12.14 22.91
N ARG A 376 0.49 -12.51 24.09
CA ARG A 376 1.55 -13.52 24.22
C ARG A 376 0.98 -14.92 23.98
N TYR A 377 1.72 -15.73 23.24
CA TYR A 377 1.38 -17.12 22.97
C TYR A 377 1.87 -18.05 24.07
#